data_0d6f04276c20546b7308560faed2f1fd
#
_entry.id   0d6f04276c20546b7308560faed2f1fd
#
_cell.length_a   1.000
_cell.length_b   1.000
_cell.length_c   1.000
_cell.angle_alpha   90.00
_cell.angle_beta   90.00
_cell.angle_gamma   90.00
#
_symmetry.space_group_name_H-M   'P 1'
#
loop_
_entity.id
_entity.type
_entity.pdbx_description
1 polymer ?
#
loop_
_entity_poly.entity_id
_entity_poly.type
_entity_poly.pdbx_seq_one_letter_code
_entity_poly.pdbx_strand_id
1 'polypeptide(L)'
;MLKDAMGGYRGTATEISRIIAEHPENAEAYYDRGNARSSCEDYDGAIGDFTMALKIGLRFREAITAYGNRGMARMKSGDMDGAMRDFSEIIDRKPTNRRLLCTAYKNRAIVKEKMGDGEEAAGDRKMALILSPDGKKQ
;
A
#
# COMPACT_ATOMS: atom_id res chain seq x y z
N MET A 1 22.76 6.87 8.25
CA MET A 1 23.08 5.64 8.94
C MET A 1 22.28 4.45 8.44
N LEU A 2 21.00 4.55 8.30
CA LEU A 2 20.14 3.44 7.91
C LEU A 2 19.56 3.58 6.50
N LYS A 3 20.17 4.43 5.72
CA LYS A 3 19.80 4.61 4.32
C LYS A 3 20.47 3.51 3.50
N ASP A 4 19.69 2.74 2.76
CA ASP A 4 20.24 1.68 1.93
C ASP A 4 20.80 2.22 0.61
N ALA A 5 21.38 1.33 -0.20
CA ALA A 5 22.00 1.72 -1.47
C ALA A 5 21.01 2.31 -2.47
N MET A 6 19.71 2.12 -2.27
CA MET A 6 18.66 2.66 -3.12
C MET A 6 18.06 3.97 -2.59
N GLY A 7 18.61 4.49 -1.51
CA GLY A 7 18.19 5.75 -0.92
C GLY A 7 17.08 5.64 0.13
N GLY A 8 16.55 4.45 0.36
CA GLY A 8 15.54 4.23 1.39
C GLY A 8 16.15 4.05 2.78
N TYR A 9 15.34 4.19 3.80
CA TYR A 9 15.74 3.96 5.18
C TYR A 9 15.38 2.55 5.61
N ARG A 10 16.37 1.86 6.20
CA ARG A 10 16.17 0.53 6.77
C ARG A 10 16.42 0.58 8.27
N GLY A 11 15.74 -0.28 9.00
CA GLY A 11 15.91 -0.39 10.42
C GLY A 11 14.61 -0.65 11.12
N THR A 12 14.66 -0.69 12.44
CA THR A 12 13.46 -0.86 13.24
C THR A 12 12.66 0.44 13.26
N ALA A 13 11.38 0.33 13.62
CA ALA A 13 10.54 1.51 13.79
C ALA A 13 11.15 2.51 14.77
N THR A 14 11.83 2.03 15.82
CA THR A 14 12.48 2.87 16.81
C THR A 14 13.62 3.69 16.20
N GLU A 15 14.45 3.06 15.38
CA GLU A 15 15.58 3.74 14.73
C GLU A 15 15.08 4.79 13.73
N ILE A 16 14.08 4.46 12.96
CA ILE A 16 13.48 5.37 11.99
C ILE A 16 12.80 6.54 12.71
N SER A 17 12.22 6.30 13.89
CA SER A 17 11.61 7.35 14.70
C SER A 17 12.58 8.46 15.07
N ARG A 18 13.86 8.14 15.26
CA ARG A 18 14.89 9.17 15.52
C ARG A 18 15.07 10.07 14.31
N ILE A 19 15.06 9.47 13.11
CA ILE A 19 15.17 10.24 11.86
C ILE A 19 13.97 11.19 11.72
N ILE A 20 12.76 10.70 12.02
CA ILE A 20 11.55 11.51 11.96
C ILE A 20 11.59 12.65 12.98
N ALA A 21 12.12 12.40 14.18
CA ALA A 21 12.24 13.45 15.21
C ALA A 21 13.15 14.58 14.74
N GLU A 22 14.21 14.27 14.01
CA GLU A 22 15.14 15.26 13.47
C GLU A 22 14.62 15.89 12.17
N HIS A 23 13.87 15.12 11.38
CA HIS A 23 13.37 15.53 10.06
C HIS A 23 11.89 15.17 9.91
N PRO A 24 10.99 15.90 10.61
CA PRO A 24 9.56 15.56 10.59
C PRO A 24 8.88 15.74 9.23
N GLU A 25 9.56 16.36 8.28
CA GLU A 25 9.08 16.53 6.91
C GLU A 25 9.53 15.41 5.95
N ASN A 26 10.24 14.42 6.46
CA ASN A 26 10.80 13.34 5.63
C ASN A 26 9.74 12.26 5.36
N ALA A 27 9.06 12.38 4.22
CA ALA A 27 8.01 11.44 3.82
C ALA A 27 8.52 10.00 3.71
N GLU A 28 9.72 9.82 3.16
CA GLU A 28 10.31 8.48 2.99
C GLU A 28 10.53 7.79 4.33
N ALA A 29 10.93 8.53 5.36
CA ALA A 29 11.12 7.96 6.69
C ALA A 29 9.79 7.46 7.28
N TYR A 30 8.70 8.22 7.11
CA TYR A 30 7.37 7.75 7.53
C TYR A 30 6.96 6.49 6.75
N TYR A 31 7.20 6.49 5.45
CA TYR A 31 6.90 5.32 4.61
C TYR A 31 7.66 4.08 5.11
N ASP A 32 8.95 4.21 5.37
CA ASP A 32 9.78 3.10 5.84
C ASP A 32 9.35 2.63 7.23
N ARG A 33 8.99 3.55 8.12
CA ARG A 33 8.49 3.19 9.44
C ARG A 33 7.14 2.48 9.34
N GLY A 34 6.28 2.92 8.44
CA GLY A 34 5.01 2.25 8.16
C GLY A 34 5.23 0.80 7.73
N ASN A 35 6.18 0.57 6.85
CA ASN A 35 6.53 -0.80 6.42
C ASN A 35 7.06 -1.64 7.59
N ALA A 36 7.92 -1.07 8.42
CA ALA A 36 8.45 -1.76 9.60
C ALA A 36 7.34 -2.11 10.59
N ARG A 37 6.41 -1.17 10.83
CA ARG A 37 5.27 -1.40 11.72
C ARG A 37 4.32 -2.46 11.18
N SER A 38 4.06 -2.45 9.87
CA SER A 38 3.24 -3.50 9.24
C SER A 38 3.86 -4.89 9.42
N SER A 39 5.18 -4.98 9.28
CA SER A 39 5.90 -6.25 9.47
C SER A 39 5.79 -6.77 10.89
N CYS A 40 5.61 -5.88 11.86
CA CYS A 40 5.38 -6.23 13.26
C CYS A 40 3.90 -6.31 13.63
N GLU A 41 3.02 -6.29 12.64
CA GLU A 41 1.57 -6.33 12.81
C GLU A 41 0.99 -5.14 13.59
N ASP A 42 1.75 -4.03 13.68
CA ASP A 42 1.24 -2.76 14.21
C ASP A 42 0.54 -2.02 13.05
N TYR A 43 -0.64 -2.49 12.72
CA TYR A 43 -1.37 -1.96 11.55
C TYR A 43 -1.85 -0.52 11.77
N ASP A 44 -2.30 -0.18 12.96
CA ASP A 44 -2.74 1.19 13.25
C ASP A 44 -1.60 2.18 13.14
N GLY A 45 -0.43 1.82 13.67
CA GLY A 45 0.76 2.65 13.54
C GLY A 45 1.20 2.78 12.08
N ALA A 46 1.14 1.68 11.32
CA ALA A 46 1.48 1.68 9.90
C ALA A 46 0.54 2.58 9.10
N ILE A 47 -0.77 2.50 9.35
CA ILE A 47 -1.75 3.33 8.66
C ILE A 47 -1.45 4.82 8.90
N GLY A 48 -1.15 5.19 10.13
CA GLY A 48 -0.77 6.56 10.47
C GLY A 48 0.47 7.03 9.72
N ASP A 49 1.49 6.19 9.64
CA ASP A 49 2.74 6.51 8.96
C ASP A 49 2.56 6.65 7.45
N PHE A 50 1.83 5.73 6.82
CA PHE A 50 1.54 5.84 5.39
C PHE A 50 0.71 7.08 5.08
N THR A 51 -0.24 7.40 5.95
CA THR A 51 -1.07 8.59 5.80
C THR A 51 -0.20 9.85 5.84
N MET A 52 0.72 9.93 6.80
CA MET A 52 1.63 11.07 6.90
C MET A 52 2.56 11.16 5.70
N ALA A 53 3.13 10.04 5.25
CA ALA A 53 4.00 10.01 4.09
C ALA A 53 3.28 10.51 2.83
N LEU A 54 2.06 10.06 2.61
CA LEU A 54 1.25 10.49 1.48
C LEU A 54 0.90 11.97 1.56
N LYS A 55 0.62 12.46 2.76
CA LYS A 55 0.29 13.87 2.99
C LYS A 55 1.48 14.79 2.72
N ILE A 56 2.67 14.41 3.17
CA ILE A 56 3.90 15.19 2.93
C ILE A 56 4.23 15.16 1.44
N GLY A 57 4.15 14.00 0.80
CA GLY A 57 4.35 13.81 -0.61
C GLY A 57 5.40 12.74 -0.92
N LEU A 58 4.98 11.71 -1.61
CA LEU A 58 5.84 10.65 -2.11
C LEU A 58 5.91 10.75 -3.62
N ARG A 59 6.97 10.21 -4.21
CA ARG A 59 7.04 10.03 -5.66
C ARG A 59 5.92 9.11 -6.09
N PHE A 60 5.53 9.20 -7.37
CA PHE A 60 4.38 8.44 -7.87
C PHE A 60 4.45 6.95 -7.52
N ARG A 61 5.61 6.33 -7.76
CA ARG A 61 5.78 4.89 -7.51
C ARG A 61 5.66 4.53 -6.03
N GLU A 62 6.30 5.31 -5.17
CA GLU A 62 6.21 5.10 -3.73
C GLU A 62 4.79 5.37 -3.21
N ALA A 63 4.12 6.36 -3.78
CA ALA A 63 2.73 6.66 -3.42
C ALA A 63 1.81 5.47 -3.74
N ILE A 64 1.98 4.86 -4.92
CA ILE A 64 1.20 3.67 -5.30
C ILE A 64 1.43 2.54 -4.29
N THR A 65 2.69 2.29 -3.93
CA THR A 65 3.02 1.24 -2.96
C THR A 65 2.47 1.58 -1.56
N ALA A 66 2.53 2.86 -1.17
CA ALA A 66 1.98 3.31 0.12
C ALA A 66 0.47 3.10 0.19
N TYR A 67 -0.27 3.42 -0.88
CA TYR A 67 -1.70 3.14 -0.93
C TYR A 67 -1.98 1.64 -0.80
N GLY A 68 -1.21 0.81 -1.51
CA GLY A 68 -1.36 -0.64 -1.43
C GLY A 68 -1.10 -1.19 -0.04
N ASN A 69 0.01 -0.77 0.57
CA ASN A 69 0.38 -1.22 1.90
C ASN A 69 -0.59 -0.71 2.97
N ARG A 70 -1.05 0.56 2.84
CA ARG A 70 -2.07 1.09 3.75
C ARG A 70 -3.40 0.37 3.60
N GLY A 71 -3.79 0.07 2.36
CA GLY A 71 -5.00 -0.71 2.10
C GLY A 71 -4.95 -2.08 2.75
N MET A 72 -3.81 -2.76 2.64
CA MET A 72 -3.62 -4.06 3.29
C MET A 72 -3.70 -3.94 4.82
N ALA A 73 -3.04 -2.93 5.39
CA ALA A 73 -3.09 -2.69 6.83
C ALA A 73 -4.51 -2.39 7.31
N ARG A 74 -5.25 -1.58 6.55
CA ARG A 74 -6.65 -1.27 6.83
C ARG A 74 -7.53 -2.51 6.78
N MET A 75 -7.32 -3.35 5.77
CA MET A 75 -8.08 -4.61 5.66
C MET A 75 -7.82 -5.49 6.89
N LYS A 76 -6.57 -5.61 7.31
CA LYS A 76 -6.21 -6.43 8.48
C LYS A 76 -6.71 -5.84 9.79
N SER A 77 -6.84 -4.53 9.88
CA SER A 77 -7.39 -3.86 11.06
C SER A 77 -8.92 -3.80 11.06
N GLY A 78 -9.56 -4.25 9.98
CA GLY A 78 -11.02 -4.28 9.87
C GLY A 78 -11.65 -3.09 9.17
N ASP A 79 -10.87 -2.13 8.69
CA ASP A 79 -11.37 -0.97 7.95
C ASP A 79 -11.51 -1.32 6.46
N MET A 80 -12.58 -2.03 6.13
CA MET A 80 -12.81 -2.47 4.75
C MET A 80 -13.10 -1.30 3.81
N ASP A 81 -13.84 -0.29 4.26
CA ASP A 81 -14.12 0.90 3.44
C ASP A 81 -12.84 1.66 3.13
N GLY A 82 -11.97 1.84 4.11
CA GLY A 82 -10.67 2.49 3.90
C GLY A 82 -9.79 1.69 2.94
N ALA A 83 -9.76 0.37 3.08
CA ALA A 83 -9.01 -0.50 2.17
C ALA A 83 -9.54 -0.38 0.74
N MET A 84 -10.86 -0.36 0.57
CA MET A 84 -11.50 -0.18 -0.73
C MET A 84 -11.05 1.13 -1.39
N ARG A 85 -11.05 2.22 -0.63
CA ARG A 85 -10.62 3.52 -1.15
C ARG A 85 -9.16 3.49 -1.59
N ASP A 86 -8.29 2.85 -0.80
CA ASP A 86 -6.86 2.80 -1.12
C ASP A 86 -6.58 2.00 -2.39
N PHE A 87 -7.20 0.84 -2.55
CA PHE A 87 -7.02 0.03 -3.76
C PHE A 87 -7.64 0.71 -4.98
N SER A 88 -8.78 1.39 -4.81
CA SER A 88 -9.41 2.16 -5.88
C SER A 88 -8.53 3.34 -6.31
N GLU A 89 -7.84 3.98 -5.36
CA GLU A 89 -6.91 5.06 -5.68
C GLU A 89 -5.79 4.59 -6.61
N ILE A 90 -5.25 3.40 -6.37
CA ILE A 90 -4.22 2.81 -7.24
C ILE A 90 -4.79 2.62 -8.66
N ILE A 91 -5.98 2.06 -8.75
CA ILE A 91 -6.62 1.79 -10.04
C ILE A 91 -6.88 3.09 -10.80
N ASP A 92 -7.35 4.12 -10.11
CA ASP A 92 -7.65 5.43 -10.71
C ASP A 92 -6.38 6.15 -11.18
N ARG A 93 -5.26 5.93 -10.53
CA ARG A 93 -3.97 6.53 -10.92
C ARG A 93 -3.34 5.83 -12.13
N LYS A 94 -3.86 4.68 -12.53
CA LYS A 94 -3.46 3.94 -13.73
C LYS A 94 -1.94 3.77 -13.85
N PRO A 95 -1.28 3.11 -12.88
CA PRO A 95 0.16 2.89 -12.99
C PRO A 95 0.49 2.06 -14.23
N THR A 96 1.58 2.40 -14.90
CA THR A 96 2.03 1.65 -16.07
C THR A 96 2.53 0.25 -15.72
N ASN A 97 2.94 0.06 -14.49
CA ASN A 97 3.36 -1.26 -14.00
C ASN A 97 2.12 -2.15 -13.85
N ARG A 98 1.96 -3.08 -14.79
CA ARG A 98 0.80 -3.99 -14.82
C ARG A 98 0.69 -4.85 -13.57
N ARG A 99 1.82 -5.21 -12.97
CA ARG A 99 1.81 -6.02 -11.74
C ARG A 99 1.18 -5.26 -10.58
N LEU A 100 1.51 -3.98 -10.42
CA LEU A 100 0.92 -3.14 -9.38
C LEU A 100 -0.59 -3.01 -9.58
N LEU A 101 -1.01 -2.79 -10.81
CA LEU A 101 -2.43 -2.66 -11.14
C LEU A 101 -3.17 -3.98 -10.93
N CYS A 102 -2.58 -5.08 -11.38
CA CYS A 102 -3.13 -6.42 -11.16
C CYS A 102 -3.34 -6.71 -9.67
N THR A 103 -2.33 -6.41 -8.86
CA THR A 103 -2.40 -6.62 -7.41
C THR A 103 -3.50 -5.77 -6.78
N ALA A 104 -3.65 -4.52 -7.23
CA ALA A 104 -4.71 -3.64 -6.72
C ALA A 104 -6.11 -4.21 -7.00
N TYR A 105 -6.33 -4.73 -8.19
CA TYR A 105 -7.60 -5.39 -8.52
C TYR A 105 -7.83 -6.64 -7.69
N LYS A 106 -6.80 -7.48 -7.50
CA LYS A 106 -6.92 -8.69 -6.67
C LYS A 106 -7.29 -8.33 -5.23
N ASN A 107 -6.61 -7.36 -4.67
CA ASN A 107 -6.85 -6.95 -3.29
C ASN A 107 -8.21 -6.31 -3.13
N ARG A 108 -8.64 -5.49 -4.09
CA ARG A 108 -9.96 -4.90 -4.05
C ARG A 108 -11.05 -5.97 -4.15
N ALA A 109 -10.83 -7.01 -4.96
CA ALA A 109 -11.76 -8.14 -5.04
C ALA A 109 -11.90 -8.85 -3.69
N ILE A 110 -10.79 -9.05 -2.98
CA ILE A 110 -10.82 -9.67 -1.65
C ILE A 110 -11.66 -8.84 -0.68
N VAL A 111 -11.46 -7.52 -0.69
CA VAL A 111 -12.24 -6.61 0.16
C VAL A 111 -13.73 -6.68 -0.18
N LYS A 112 -14.06 -6.64 -1.46
CA LYS A 112 -15.47 -6.73 -1.91
C LYS A 112 -16.12 -8.03 -1.46
N GLU A 113 -15.39 -9.15 -1.53
CA GLU A 113 -15.93 -10.42 -1.02
C GLU A 113 -16.17 -10.38 0.47
N LYS A 114 -15.25 -9.81 1.22
CA LYS A 114 -15.43 -9.68 2.68
C LYS A 114 -16.59 -8.77 3.04
N MET A 115 -16.94 -7.83 2.16
CA MET A 115 -18.10 -6.95 2.31
C MET A 115 -19.41 -7.58 1.78
N GLY A 116 -19.34 -8.79 1.24
CA GLY A 116 -20.51 -9.50 0.71
C GLY A 116 -20.88 -9.16 -0.72
N ASP A 117 -19.99 -8.49 -1.46
CA ASP A 117 -20.24 -8.06 -2.82
C ASP A 117 -19.48 -8.93 -3.83
N GLY A 118 -19.91 -10.18 -3.93
CA GLY A 118 -19.24 -11.17 -4.79
C GLY A 118 -19.32 -10.87 -6.28
N GLU A 119 -20.39 -10.20 -6.75
CA GLU A 119 -20.53 -9.88 -8.16
C GLU A 119 -19.50 -8.84 -8.60
N GLU A 120 -19.33 -7.76 -7.84
CA GLU A 120 -18.31 -6.76 -8.13
C GLU A 120 -16.91 -7.33 -7.96
N ALA A 121 -16.71 -8.22 -6.98
CA ALA A 121 -15.44 -8.89 -6.80
C ALA A 121 -15.06 -9.72 -8.03
N ALA A 122 -16.03 -10.39 -8.65
CA ALA A 122 -15.79 -11.16 -9.87
C ALA A 122 -15.30 -10.26 -11.02
N GLY A 123 -15.83 -9.05 -11.13
CA GLY A 123 -15.36 -8.07 -12.11
C GLY A 123 -13.89 -7.69 -11.89
N ASP A 124 -13.50 -7.43 -10.67
CA ASP A 124 -12.12 -7.11 -10.33
C ASP A 124 -11.19 -8.30 -10.58
N ARG A 125 -11.62 -9.52 -10.29
CA ARG A 125 -10.82 -10.71 -10.59
C ARG A 125 -10.61 -10.88 -12.08
N LYS A 126 -11.62 -10.61 -12.89
CA LYS A 126 -11.51 -10.67 -14.33
C LYS A 126 -10.45 -9.67 -14.83
N MET A 127 -10.47 -8.44 -14.32
CA MET A 127 -9.47 -7.45 -14.67
C MET A 127 -8.07 -7.88 -14.26
N ALA A 128 -7.94 -8.48 -13.07
CA ALA A 128 -6.65 -8.98 -12.60
C ALA A 128 -6.10 -10.07 -13.53
N LEU A 129 -6.96 -10.96 -14.02
CA LEU A 129 -6.55 -12.00 -14.97
C LEU A 129 -6.08 -11.40 -16.30
N ILE A 130 -6.78 -10.40 -16.81
CA ILE A 130 -6.39 -9.71 -18.05
C ILE A 130 -5.02 -9.06 -17.90
N LEU A 131 -4.72 -8.49 -16.74
CA LEU A 131 -3.48 -7.78 -16.47
C LEU A 131 -2.33 -8.70 -16.07
N SER A 132 -2.64 -9.92 -15.64
CA SER A 132 -1.64 -10.88 -15.21
C SER A 132 -0.75 -11.30 -16.38
N PRO A 133 0.58 -11.42 -16.18
CA PRO A 133 1.48 -11.96 -17.19
C PRO A 133 1.07 -13.36 -17.66
N ASP A 134 0.48 -14.16 -16.76
CA ASP A 134 0.06 -15.53 -17.05
C ASP A 134 -1.33 -15.60 -17.70
N GLY A 135 -2.12 -14.56 -17.57
CA GLY A 135 -3.47 -14.50 -18.13
C GLY A 135 -3.52 -14.57 -19.65
N LYS A 136 -2.44 -14.19 -20.32
CA LYS A 136 -2.34 -14.23 -21.78
C LYS A 136 -2.04 -15.60 -22.35
N LYS A 137 -1.73 -16.57 -21.49
CA LYS A 137 -1.40 -17.94 -21.91
C LYS A 137 -2.59 -18.88 -21.90
N GLN A 138 -3.74 -18.38 -21.50
CA GLN A 138 -4.97 -19.19 -21.43
C GLN A 138 -5.87 -18.96 -22.65
#